data_1dadd7f678552ccd387fa3c8db1113a4
#
_entry.id   1dadd7f678552ccd387fa3c8db1113a4
#
_cell.length_a   1.000
_cell.length_b   1.000
_cell.length_c   1.000
_cell.angle_alpha   90.00
_cell.angle_beta   90.00
_cell.angle_gamma   90.00
#
_symmetry.space_group_name_H-M   'P 1'
#
loop_
_entity.id
_entity.type
_entity.pdbx_description
1 polymer ?
#
loop_
_entity_poly.entity_id
_entity_poly.type
_entity_poly.pdbx_seq_one_letter_code
_entity_poly.pdbx_strand_id
1 'polypeptide(L)'
;MAKRIGLSRLRALTEQITTQLLIQYNLIPATNGGAELGSETNRFANVYCQDLNLANDRGDYTIIEEEEFLSVRNNKTGKLYKLVMEEVKEEE
;
A
#
# COMPACT_ATOMS: atom_id res chain seq x y z
N MET A 1 4.73 -38.93 -20.35
CA MET A 1 5.81 -38.55 -19.44
C MET A 1 5.82 -37.02 -19.29
N ALA A 2 5.72 -36.52 -18.08
CA ALA A 2 5.74 -35.07 -17.84
C ALA A 2 7.11 -34.47 -18.13
N LYS A 3 7.15 -33.40 -18.89
CA LYS A 3 8.39 -32.67 -19.15
C LYS A 3 8.76 -31.85 -17.93
N ARG A 4 10.00 -31.95 -17.52
CA ARG A 4 10.52 -31.13 -16.44
C ARG A 4 10.89 -29.75 -16.98
N ILE A 5 10.54 -28.72 -16.21
CA ILE A 5 10.99 -27.37 -16.51
C ILE A 5 12.47 -27.29 -16.12
N GLY A 6 13.32 -26.80 -17.03
CA GLY A 6 14.72 -26.60 -16.72
C GLY A 6 14.92 -25.57 -15.62
N LEU A 7 15.99 -25.73 -14.84
CA LEU A 7 16.27 -24.84 -13.71
C LEU A 7 16.38 -23.37 -14.14
N SER A 8 17.05 -23.12 -15.28
CA SER A 8 17.18 -21.74 -15.79
C SER A 8 15.84 -21.14 -16.19
N ARG A 9 14.95 -21.95 -16.78
CA ARG A 9 13.61 -21.47 -17.15
C ARG A 9 12.75 -21.21 -15.93
N LEU A 10 12.85 -22.07 -14.93
CA LEU A 10 12.13 -21.87 -13.66
C LEU A 10 12.60 -20.59 -12.96
N ARG A 11 13.90 -20.33 -12.97
CA ARG A 11 14.48 -19.11 -12.39
C ARG A 11 14.00 -17.88 -13.15
N ALA A 12 13.97 -17.92 -14.48
CA ALA A 12 13.50 -16.80 -15.29
C ALA A 12 12.03 -16.47 -15.01
N LEU A 13 11.18 -17.51 -14.85
CA LEU A 13 9.77 -17.31 -14.50
C LEU A 13 9.62 -16.69 -13.11
N THR A 14 10.40 -17.14 -12.13
CA THR A 14 10.40 -16.59 -10.78
C THR A 14 10.85 -15.13 -10.78
N GLU A 15 11.90 -14.80 -11.50
CA GLU A 15 12.40 -13.43 -11.62
C GLU A 15 11.37 -12.53 -12.30
N GLN A 16 10.68 -13.00 -13.30
CA GLN A 16 9.65 -12.24 -13.98
C GLN A 16 8.48 -11.91 -13.05
N ILE A 17 8.06 -12.86 -12.21
CA ILE A 17 6.99 -12.64 -11.23
C ILE A 17 7.44 -11.64 -10.17
N THR A 18 8.68 -11.75 -9.68
CA THR A 18 9.18 -10.84 -8.64
C THR A 18 9.52 -9.45 -9.17
N THR A 19 9.77 -9.31 -10.47
CA THR A 19 10.06 -8.00 -11.08
C THR A 19 8.80 -7.14 -11.18
N GLN A 20 7.68 -7.75 -11.56
CA GLN A 20 6.42 -7.02 -11.64
C GLN A 20 5.26 -7.97 -11.35
N LEU A 21 4.49 -7.64 -10.34
CA LEU A 21 3.28 -8.40 -9.98
C LEU A 21 2.06 -7.57 -10.34
N LEU A 22 1.27 -8.04 -11.30
CA LEU A 22 0.02 -7.39 -11.70
C LEU A 22 -1.13 -8.03 -10.93
N ILE A 23 -1.85 -7.21 -10.16
CA ILE A 23 -2.91 -7.68 -9.27
C ILE A 23 -4.25 -7.30 -9.86
N GLN A 24 -5.07 -8.31 -10.19
CA GLN A 24 -6.41 -8.10 -10.75
C GLN A 24 -7.45 -7.93 -9.66
N TYR A 25 -7.28 -8.64 -8.55
CA TYR A 25 -8.23 -8.60 -7.43
C TYR A 25 -7.58 -7.93 -6.21
N ASN A 26 -7.42 -8.64 -5.12
CA ASN A 26 -6.87 -8.09 -3.90
C ASN A 26 -5.61 -8.83 -3.48
N LEU A 27 -4.68 -8.08 -2.89
CA LEU A 27 -3.53 -8.67 -2.22
C LEU A 27 -3.85 -8.65 -0.72
N ILE A 28 -4.11 -9.81 -0.15
CA ILE A 28 -4.61 -9.94 1.22
C ILE A 28 -3.63 -10.79 2.03
N PRO A 29 -3.19 -10.33 3.24
CA PRO A 29 -2.36 -11.18 4.10
C PRO A 29 -3.16 -12.37 4.64
N ALA A 30 -2.46 -13.43 5.00
CA ALA A 30 -3.09 -14.66 5.48
C ALA A 30 -3.86 -14.44 6.79
N THR A 31 -3.37 -13.55 7.64
CA THR A 31 -4.02 -13.23 8.91
C THR A 31 -4.10 -11.72 9.09
N ASN A 32 -5.07 -11.26 9.89
CA ASN A 32 -5.25 -9.84 10.14
C ASN A 32 -4.02 -9.27 10.86
N GLY A 33 -3.40 -8.26 10.27
CA GLY A 33 -2.19 -7.65 10.81
C GLY A 33 -0.95 -8.53 10.72
N GLY A 34 -1.01 -9.61 9.94
CA GLY A 34 0.03 -10.63 9.92
C GLY A 34 1.14 -10.46 8.89
N ALA A 35 1.04 -9.46 8.00
CA ALA A 35 2.05 -9.24 6.97
C ALA A 35 2.38 -7.77 6.85
N GLU A 36 3.60 -7.49 6.38
CA GLU A 36 4.07 -6.13 6.19
C GLU A 36 4.35 -5.85 4.72
N LEU A 37 4.18 -4.58 4.33
CA LEU A 37 4.57 -4.11 3.01
C LEU A 37 5.89 -3.36 3.17
N GLY A 38 6.98 -3.96 2.69
CA GLY A 38 8.32 -3.46 2.91
C GLY A 38 8.88 -3.87 4.26
N SER A 39 10.03 -3.30 4.63
CA SER A 39 10.68 -3.55 5.91
C SER A 39 11.37 -2.30 6.39
N GLU A 40 11.88 -2.33 7.61
CA GLU A 40 12.59 -1.20 8.21
C GLU A 40 13.82 -0.78 7.37
N THR A 41 14.52 -1.75 6.81
CA THR A 41 15.73 -1.48 6.04
C THR A 41 15.48 -1.39 4.54
N ASN A 42 14.43 -2.06 4.04
CA ASN A 42 14.11 -2.10 2.61
C ASN A 42 12.68 -1.57 2.40
N ARG A 43 12.60 -0.26 2.25
CA ARG A 43 11.33 0.46 2.12
C ARG A 43 10.99 0.70 0.65
N PHE A 44 9.70 0.82 0.37
CA PHE A 44 9.26 1.24 -0.96
C PHE A 44 9.57 2.72 -1.16
N ALA A 45 10.00 3.08 -2.37
CA ALA A 45 10.29 4.48 -2.69
C ALA A 45 9.02 5.34 -2.66
N ASN A 46 7.93 4.82 -3.23
CA ASN A 46 6.66 5.52 -3.32
C ASN A 46 5.51 4.54 -3.23
N VAL A 47 4.37 5.01 -2.75
CA VAL A 47 3.10 4.26 -2.81
C VAL A 47 2.10 5.10 -3.59
N TYR A 48 1.60 4.54 -4.68
CA TYR A 48 0.57 5.19 -5.50
C TYR A 48 -0.77 4.54 -5.18
N CYS A 49 -1.59 5.22 -4.42
CA CYS A 49 -2.90 4.71 -4.03
C CYS A 49 -3.90 5.87 -4.01
N GLN A 50 -5.18 5.53 -3.94
CA GLN A 50 -6.23 6.53 -3.75
C GLN A 50 -6.42 6.76 -2.26
N ASP A 51 -7.49 6.25 -1.66
CA ASP A 51 -7.72 6.41 -0.24
C ASP A 51 -6.84 5.46 0.57
N LEU A 52 -6.39 5.91 1.74
CA LEU A 52 -5.61 5.09 2.65
C LEU A 52 -6.42 4.78 3.90
N ASN A 53 -6.70 3.51 4.12
CA ASN A 53 -7.49 3.04 5.26
C ASN A 53 -6.57 2.50 6.34
N LEU A 54 -6.68 3.07 7.55
CA LEU A 54 -5.87 2.70 8.70
C LEU A 54 -6.78 2.25 9.83
N ALA A 55 -6.67 1.00 10.25
CA ALA A 55 -7.52 0.48 11.31
C ALA A 55 -6.76 -0.50 12.20
N ASN A 56 -7.04 -0.46 13.49
CA ASN A 56 -6.58 -1.42 14.47
C ASN A 56 -7.57 -1.48 15.64
N ASP A 57 -7.16 -2.09 16.74
CA ASP A 57 -8.06 -2.23 17.91
C ASP A 57 -8.47 -0.88 18.51
N ARG A 58 -7.71 0.18 18.27
CA ARG A 58 -7.95 1.49 18.86
C ARG A 58 -8.74 2.41 17.97
N GLY A 59 -8.53 2.38 16.66
CA GLY A 59 -9.13 3.34 15.77
C GLY A 59 -9.36 2.80 14.37
N ASP A 60 -10.14 3.57 13.60
CA ASP A 60 -10.48 3.22 12.23
C ASP A 60 -10.65 4.54 11.46
N TYR A 61 -9.69 4.84 10.57
CA TYR A 61 -9.62 6.10 9.85
C TYR A 61 -9.38 5.87 8.37
N THR A 62 -9.88 6.80 7.56
CA THR A 62 -9.58 6.85 6.13
C THR A 62 -9.00 8.22 5.80
N ILE A 63 -7.84 8.23 5.16
CA ILE A 63 -7.21 9.46 4.65
C ILE A 63 -7.60 9.60 3.18
N ILE A 64 -8.17 10.75 2.82
CA ILE A 64 -8.75 11.00 1.50
C ILE A 64 -8.12 12.26 0.90
N GLU A 65 -7.74 12.20 -0.38
CA GLU A 65 -7.32 13.39 -1.11
C GLU A 65 -8.56 14.14 -1.57
N GLU A 66 -8.71 15.38 -1.09
CA GLU A 66 -9.66 16.31 -1.66
C GLU A 66 -8.94 17.18 -2.69
N GLU A 67 -9.68 18.01 -3.41
CA GLU A 67 -9.09 18.84 -4.46
C GLU A 67 -8.01 19.79 -3.93
N GLU A 68 -8.22 20.37 -2.75
CA GLU A 68 -7.32 21.38 -2.20
C GLU A 68 -6.71 21.03 -0.85
N PHE A 69 -7.10 19.90 -0.27
CA PHE A 69 -6.61 19.50 1.05
C PHE A 69 -6.71 17.99 1.23
N LEU A 70 -6.15 17.50 2.32
CA LEU A 70 -6.35 16.12 2.75
C LEU A 70 -7.38 16.09 3.88
N SER A 71 -8.32 15.16 3.82
CA SER A 71 -9.28 14.96 4.89
C SER A 71 -9.06 13.60 5.55
N VAL A 72 -9.51 13.48 6.80
CA VAL A 72 -9.44 12.23 7.57
C VAL A 72 -10.81 11.96 8.15
N ARG A 73 -11.38 10.83 7.77
CA ARG A 73 -12.65 10.38 8.33
C ARG A 73 -12.41 9.43 9.47
N ASN A 74 -13.02 9.72 10.62
CA ASN A 74 -13.10 8.76 11.71
C ASN A 74 -14.27 7.83 11.40
N ASN A 75 -13.97 6.59 11.00
CA ASN A 75 -15.02 5.67 10.55
C ASN A 75 -15.91 5.18 11.68
N LYS A 76 -15.46 5.27 12.92
CA LYS A 76 -16.28 4.88 14.09
C LYS A 76 -17.33 5.91 14.41
N THR A 77 -17.01 7.20 14.29
CA THR A 77 -17.95 8.29 14.60
C THR A 77 -18.62 8.85 13.35
N GLY A 78 -18.04 8.62 12.17
CA GLY A 78 -18.50 9.20 10.92
C GLY A 78 -18.08 10.65 10.71
N LYS A 79 -17.35 11.24 11.64
CA LYS A 79 -16.92 12.62 11.53
C LYS A 79 -15.77 12.78 10.57
N LEU A 80 -15.81 13.84 9.78
CA LEU A 80 -14.78 14.18 8.80
C LEU A 80 -13.97 15.37 9.30
N TYR A 81 -12.65 15.22 9.26
CA TYR A 81 -11.72 16.26 9.70
C TYR A 81 -10.85 16.69 8.52
N LYS A 82 -10.50 17.96 8.51
CA LYS A 82 -9.56 18.51 7.54
C LYS A 82 -8.17 18.52 8.18
N LEU A 83 -7.16 18.04 7.46
CA LEU A 83 -5.79 18.19 7.91
C LEU A 83 -5.33 19.63 7.67
N VAL A 84 -4.90 20.29 8.73
CA VAL A 84 -4.41 21.66 8.66
C VAL A 84 -2.93 21.59 8.26
N MET A 85 -2.59 22.29 7.17
CA MET A 85 -1.23 22.29 6.64
C MET A 85 -0.72 23.72 6.51
N GLU A 86 0.55 23.89 6.77
CA GLU A 86 1.23 25.17 6.59
C GLU A 86 2.10 25.10 5.35
N GLU A 87 1.96 26.09 4.47
CA GLU A 87 2.76 26.15 3.27
C GLU A 87 4.22 26.44 3.61
N VAL A 88 5.12 25.63 3.04
CA VAL A 88 6.56 25.87 3.15
C VAL A 88 7.01 26.50 1.84
N LYS A 89 7.62 27.69 1.94
CA LYS A 89 8.19 28.33 0.76
C LYS A 89 9.51 27.69 0.42
N GLU A 90 9.59 27.17 -0.79
CA GLU A 90 10.82 26.57 -1.28
C GLU A 90 11.71 27.67 -1.85
N GLU A 91 13.01 27.60 -1.56
CA GLU A 91 13.98 28.49 -2.17
C GLU A 91 14.35 27.95 -3.55
N GLU A 92 14.40 28.84 -4.53
CA GLU A 92 14.79 28.49 -5.89
C GLU A 92 16.31 28.35 -6.04
#